data_b6f65c8e78232ccc79a29c441077c505
#
_entry.id   b6f65c8e78232ccc79a29c441077c505
#
_cell.length_a   1.000
_cell.length_b   1.000
_cell.length_c   1.000
_cell.angle_alpha   90.00
_cell.angle_beta   90.00
_cell.angle_gamma   90.00
#
_symmetry.space_group_name_H-M   'P 1'
#
loop_
_entity.id
_entity.type
_entity.pdbx_description
1 polymer ?
#
loop_
_entity_poly.entity_id
_entity_poly.type
_entity_poly.pdbx_seq_one_letter_code
_entity_poly.pdbx_strand_id
1 'polypeptide(L)'
;MKYGIDDLAANYKKNRPYEPEDEGRLGGCAMMEYRFATVSDIDALIKSRLEMLRIVNGLGDDYVFGEDFVQASRDYFLKGDQITVFALHDSIIVGCGSICFMELMPTFSHPTGKRAHLMNVYTNGAYRRQGIASKMTTMLIEEAWNRGATEISLDATKSGKPLYRKCGFKDSDECMVLVRKN
;
A
#
# COMPACT_ATOMS: atom_id res chain seq x y z
N MET A 1 -7.58 -11.33 -24.30
CA MET A 1 -7.95 -12.47 -23.46
C MET A 1 -8.69 -11.92 -22.24
N LYS A 2 -9.94 -12.34 -22.05
CA LYS A 2 -10.75 -11.93 -20.90
C LYS A 2 -10.40 -12.86 -19.74
N TYR A 3 -9.72 -12.36 -18.73
CA TYR A 3 -9.60 -13.07 -17.45
C TYR A 3 -10.94 -12.91 -16.72
N GLY A 4 -11.59 -14.03 -16.39
CA GLY A 4 -12.86 -14.03 -15.65
C GLY A 4 -12.66 -13.65 -14.18
N ILE A 5 -13.72 -13.14 -13.57
CA ILE A 5 -13.78 -12.76 -12.13
C ILE A 5 -13.37 -13.95 -11.23
N ASP A 6 -13.61 -15.18 -11.67
CA ASP A 6 -13.26 -16.41 -10.95
C ASP A 6 -11.75 -16.68 -10.90
N ASP A 7 -10.97 -16.24 -11.92
CA ASP A 7 -9.52 -16.37 -11.93
C ASP A 7 -8.84 -15.40 -10.94
N LEU A 8 -9.45 -14.24 -10.69
CA LEU A 8 -8.96 -13.26 -9.72
C LEU A 8 -9.17 -13.75 -8.28
N ALA A 9 -10.32 -14.37 -8.02
CA ALA A 9 -10.62 -14.96 -6.71
C ALA A 9 -9.73 -16.19 -6.42
N ALA A 10 -9.38 -16.97 -7.45
CA ALA A 10 -8.49 -18.12 -7.33
C ALA A 10 -7.03 -17.70 -7.07
N ASN A 11 -6.57 -16.62 -7.71
CA ASN A 11 -5.22 -16.07 -7.49
C ASN A 11 -5.09 -15.45 -6.09
N TYR A 12 -6.17 -14.82 -5.59
CA TYR A 12 -6.22 -14.29 -4.22
C TYR A 12 -6.18 -15.41 -3.17
N LYS A 13 -6.89 -16.55 -3.39
CA LYS A 13 -6.88 -17.70 -2.50
C LYS A 13 -5.54 -18.45 -2.48
N LYS A 14 -4.79 -18.44 -3.58
CA LYS A 14 -3.50 -19.13 -3.70
C LYS A 14 -2.36 -18.40 -2.98
N ASN A 15 -2.51 -17.10 -2.72
CA ASN A 15 -1.54 -16.23 -2.08
C ASN A 15 -2.07 -15.65 -0.76
N ARG A 16 -2.78 -16.43 0.06
CA ARG A 16 -3.22 -15.94 1.39
C ARG A 16 -2.02 -15.50 2.21
N PRO A 17 -2.02 -14.23 2.69
CA PRO A 17 -1.10 -13.82 3.74
C PRO A 17 -1.41 -14.58 5.04
N TYR A 18 -0.39 -14.77 5.86
CA TYR A 18 -0.41 -15.30 7.21
C TYR A 18 -1.63 -14.79 8.02
N GLU A 19 -2.49 -15.70 8.50
CA GLU A 19 -3.49 -15.44 9.53
C GLU A 19 -2.81 -15.66 10.89
N PRO A 20 -2.64 -14.63 11.74
CA PRO A 20 -2.21 -14.83 13.12
C PRO A 20 -3.34 -15.55 13.87
N GLU A 21 -2.98 -16.59 14.61
CA GLU A 21 -3.87 -17.31 15.50
C GLU A 21 -4.48 -16.37 16.56
N ASP A 22 -5.76 -16.56 16.82
CA ASP A 22 -6.64 -15.74 17.65
C ASP A 22 -6.19 -15.85 19.12
N GLU A 23 -5.34 -14.96 19.59
CA GLU A 23 -5.06 -14.84 21.03
C GLU A 23 -6.11 -13.95 21.70
N GLY A 24 -7.06 -14.60 22.32
CA GLY A 24 -7.86 -14.23 23.49
C GLY A 24 -8.26 -12.76 23.68
N ARG A 25 -9.50 -12.44 23.33
CA ARG A 25 -10.21 -11.25 23.82
C ARG A 25 -10.32 -11.26 25.33
N LEU A 26 -9.65 -10.34 26.00
CA LEU A 26 -10.00 -9.89 27.34
C LEU A 26 -9.81 -8.36 27.47
N GLY A 27 -10.92 -7.66 27.79
CA GLY A 27 -10.91 -6.33 28.42
C GLY A 27 -10.67 -5.14 27.51
N GLY A 28 -11.70 -4.30 27.31
CA GLY A 28 -11.75 -3.09 26.47
C GLY A 28 -10.63 -2.07 26.69
N CYS A 29 -9.50 -2.31 26.05
CA CYS A 29 -8.55 -1.26 25.70
C CYS A 29 -8.69 -1.08 24.17
N ALA A 30 -8.93 0.14 23.71
CA ALA A 30 -8.98 0.47 22.30
C ALA A 30 -7.67 0.01 21.64
N MET A 31 -7.71 -1.11 20.90
CA MET A 31 -6.52 -1.72 20.33
C MET A 31 -6.36 -1.33 18.86
N MET A 32 -5.11 -1.03 18.49
CA MET A 32 -4.75 -0.80 17.09
C MET A 32 -4.67 -2.16 16.38
N GLU A 33 -5.54 -2.37 15.42
CA GLU A 33 -5.57 -3.56 14.57
C GLU A 33 -4.91 -3.25 13.22
N TYR A 34 -4.26 -4.28 12.63
CA TYR A 34 -3.68 -4.19 11.29
C TYR A 34 -4.14 -5.39 10.48
N ARG A 35 -4.69 -5.14 9.32
CA ARG A 35 -5.09 -6.21 8.41
C ARG A 35 -4.85 -5.85 6.95
N PHE A 36 -4.70 -6.86 6.12
CA PHE A 36 -4.72 -6.67 4.67
C PHE A 36 -6.13 -6.33 4.19
N ALA A 37 -6.20 -5.44 3.22
CA ALA A 37 -7.45 -5.12 2.55
C ALA A 37 -7.90 -6.27 1.64
N THR A 38 -9.20 -6.42 1.49
CA THR A 38 -9.84 -7.39 0.60
C THR A 38 -10.60 -6.68 -0.51
N VAL A 39 -11.13 -7.42 -1.47
CA VAL A 39 -12.00 -6.86 -2.52
C VAL A 39 -13.24 -6.17 -1.94
N SER A 40 -13.72 -6.62 -0.78
CA SER A 40 -14.87 -6.00 -0.09
C SER A 40 -14.55 -4.60 0.44
N ASP A 41 -13.28 -4.24 0.54
CA ASP A 41 -12.83 -2.95 1.05
C ASP A 41 -12.68 -1.88 -0.05
N ILE A 42 -13.14 -2.15 -1.28
CA ILE A 42 -12.86 -1.27 -2.44
C ILE A 42 -13.23 0.20 -2.19
N ASP A 43 -14.35 0.49 -1.56
CA ASP A 43 -14.78 1.86 -1.30
C ASP A 43 -13.90 2.52 -0.23
N ALA A 44 -13.46 1.77 0.77
CA ALA A 44 -12.51 2.24 1.77
C ALA A 44 -11.12 2.50 1.17
N LEU A 45 -10.67 1.66 0.22
CA LEU A 45 -9.42 1.84 -0.53
C LEU A 45 -9.46 3.14 -1.34
N ILE A 46 -10.55 3.39 -2.07
CA ILE A 46 -10.74 4.62 -2.84
C ILE A 46 -10.76 5.83 -1.91
N LYS A 47 -11.57 5.81 -0.85
CA LYS A 47 -11.64 6.89 0.12
C LYS A 47 -10.26 7.24 0.70
N SER A 48 -9.53 6.25 1.17
CA SER A 48 -8.19 6.44 1.73
C SER A 48 -7.19 6.98 0.71
N ARG A 49 -7.29 6.53 -0.55
CA ARG A 49 -6.45 7.02 -1.66
C ARG A 49 -6.67 8.49 -1.94
N LEU A 50 -7.94 8.89 -2.08
CA LEU A 50 -8.30 10.27 -2.37
C LEU A 50 -7.93 11.22 -1.21
N GLU A 51 -8.16 10.80 0.03
CA GLU A 51 -7.76 11.55 1.21
C GLU A 51 -6.25 11.76 1.29
N MET A 52 -5.47 10.69 1.09
CA MET A 52 -4.01 10.77 1.06
C MET A 52 -3.53 11.75 -0.03
N LEU A 53 -4.07 11.65 -1.25
CA LEU A 53 -3.71 12.52 -2.35
C LEU A 53 -4.05 13.99 -2.09
N ARG A 54 -5.21 14.25 -1.47
CA ARG A 54 -5.59 15.60 -1.06
C ARG A 54 -4.54 16.21 -0.13
N ILE A 55 -4.15 15.46 0.89
CA ILE A 55 -3.17 15.92 1.89
C ILE A 55 -1.78 16.10 1.30
N VAL A 56 -1.30 15.12 0.54
CA VAL A 56 0.06 15.14 -0.02
C VAL A 56 0.24 16.28 -1.04
N ASN A 57 -0.83 16.60 -1.78
CA ASN A 57 -0.80 17.67 -2.78
C ASN A 57 -1.28 19.03 -2.24
N GLY A 58 -1.64 19.13 -0.95
CA GLY A 58 -2.13 20.37 -0.34
C GLY A 58 -3.43 20.88 -0.94
N LEU A 59 -4.31 19.97 -1.39
CA LEU A 59 -5.61 20.31 -1.96
C LEU A 59 -6.62 20.63 -0.85
N GLY A 60 -7.53 21.57 -1.13
CA GLY A 60 -8.61 21.93 -0.20
C GLY A 60 -9.60 20.79 0.03
N ASP A 61 -10.39 20.91 1.10
CA ASP A 61 -11.39 19.89 1.46
C ASP A 61 -12.52 19.79 0.43
N ASP A 62 -12.75 20.86 -0.31
CA ASP A 62 -13.72 21.01 -1.39
C ASP A 62 -13.22 20.50 -2.74
N TYR A 63 -11.95 20.07 -2.84
CA TYR A 63 -11.40 19.57 -4.09
C TYR A 63 -12.10 18.28 -4.54
N VAL A 64 -12.64 18.30 -5.77
CA VAL A 64 -13.30 17.16 -6.39
C VAL A 64 -12.37 16.50 -7.39
N PHE A 65 -12.08 15.22 -7.17
CA PHE A 65 -11.32 14.43 -8.13
C PHE A 65 -12.20 14.07 -9.35
N GLY A 66 -11.63 14.15 -10.55
CA GLY A 66 -12.33 13.77 -11.78
C GLY A 66 -12.78 12.30 -11.74
N GLU A 67 -13.96 12.03 -12.32
CA GLU A 67 -14.55 10.69 -12.35
C GLU A 67 -13.65 9.66 -12.99
N ASP A 68 -12.97 10.00 -14.10
CA ASP A 68 -12.01 9.12 -14.78
C ASP A 68 -10.86 8.69 -13.87
N PHE A 69 -10.36 9.62 -13.03
CA PHE A 69 -9.30 9.31 -12.08
C PHE A 69 -9.78 8.38 -10.97
N VAL A 70 -10.98 8.63 -10.44
CA VAL A 70 -11.60 7.77 -9.42
C VAL A 70 -11.83 6.38 -9.97
N GLN A 71 -12.37 6.29 -11.20
CA GLN A 71 -12.61 5.00 -11.86
C GLN A 71 -11.31 4.26 -12.17
N ALA A 72 -10.28 4.94 -12.68
CA ALA A 72 -8.96 4.34 -12.91
C ALA A 72 -8.34 3.81 -11.61
N SER A 73 -8.50 4.54 -10.50
CA SER A 73 -8.04 4.10 -9.18
C SER A 73 -8.78 2.85 -8.71
N ARG A 74 -10.10 2.80 -8.90
CA ARG A 74 -10.94 1.64 -8.58
C ARG A 74 -10.53 0.41 -9.40
N ASP A 75 -10.38 0.58 -10.70
CA ASP A 75 -9.95 -0.49 -11.60
C ASP A 75 -8.58 -1.03 -11.22
N TYR A 76 -7.67 -0.16 -10.83
CA TYR A 76 -6.35 -0.57 -10.38
C TYR A 76 -6.41 -1.39 -9.09
N PHE A 77 -7.17 -0.98 -8.08
CA PHE A 77 -7.33 -1.75 -6.85
C PHE A 77 -8.00 -3.11 -7.08
N LEU A 78 -8.88 -3.22 -8.08
CA LEU A 78 -9.58 -4.47 -8.40
C LEU A 78 -8.75 -5.43 -9.27
N LYS A 79 -7.90 -4.90 -10.15
CA LYS A 79 -7.24 -5.67 -11.23
C LYS A 79 -5.72 -5.63 -11.16
N GLY A 80 -5.14 -4.62 -10.51
CA GLY A 80 -3.70 -4.45 -10.40
C GLY A 80 -3.06 -5.44 -9.44
N ASP A 81 -1.81 -5.80 -9.70
CA ASP A 81 -1.03 -6.62 -8.78
C ASP A 81 -0.52 -5.75 -7.63
N GLN A 82 -1.30 -5.69 -6.58
CA GLN A 82 -1.04 -4.88 -5.39
C GLN A 82 -1.62 -5.51 -4.13
N ILE A 83 -1.09 -5.11 -2.99
CA ILE A 83 -1.70 -5.34 -1.69
C ILE A 83 -1.74 -4.05 -0.89
N THR A 84 -2.72 -3.93 -0.02
CA THR A 84 -2.87 -2.79 0.90
C THR A 84 -3.06 -3.30 2.31
N VAL A 85 -2.40 -2.65 3.28
CA VAL A 85 -2.62 -2.84 4.72
C VAL A 85 -3.42 -1.65 5.23
N PHE A 86 -4.44 -1.93 6.04
CA PHE A 86 -5.14 -0.95 6.86
C PHE A 86 -4.66 -1.02 8.31
N ALA A 87 -4.56 0.14 8.94
CA ALA A 87 -4.51 0.29 10.40
C ALA A 87 -5.90 0.75 10.87
N LEU A 88 -6.48 0.02 11.82
CA LEU A 88 -7.79 0.32 12.38
C LEU A 88 -7.67 0.62 13.86
N HIS A 89 -8.47 1.57 14.32
CA HIS A 89 -8.68 1.87 15.73
C HIS A 89 -10.20 1.85 15.98
N ASP A 90 -10.66 0.92 16.80
CA ASP A 90 -12.09 0.67 17.05
C ASP A 90 -12.88 0.49 15.73
N SER A 91 -12.36 -0.35 14.83
CA SER A 91 -12.93 -0.62 13.50
C SER A 91 -12.93 0.56 12.53
N ILE A 92 -12.38 1.72 12.90
CA ILE A 92 -12.24 2.88 12.03
C ILE A 92 -10.86 2.85 11.37
N ILE A 93 -10.81 2.95 10.05
CA ILE A 93 -9.54 3.02 9.32
C ILE A 93 -8.87 4.36 9.62
N VAL A 94 -7.71 4.30 10.25
CA VAL A 94 -6.89 5.46 10.65
C VAL A 94 -5.59 5.56 9.87
N GLY A 95 -5.29 4.56 9.05
CA GLY A 95 -4.13 4.56 8.16
C GLY A 95 -4.23 3.50 7.09
N CYS A 96 -3.48 3.69 6.02
CA CYS A 96 -3.30 2.71 4.95
C CYS A 96 -1.88 2.77 4.39
N GLY A 97 -1.45 1.69 3.76
CA GLY A 97 -0.25 1.62 2.95
C GLY A 97 -0.43 0.57 1.88
N SER A 98 0.08 0.82 0.68
CA SER A 98 -0.03 -0.10 -0.45
C SER A 98 1.34 -0.41 -1.04
N ILE A 99 1.50 -1.59 -1.59
CA ILE A 99 2.65 -1.98 -2.38
C ILE A 99 2.18 -2.59 -3.69
N CYS A 100 2.76 -2.16 -4.79
CA CYS A 100 2.48 -2.63 -6.14
C CYS A 100 3.61 -3.53 -6.59
N PHE A 101 3.29 -4.61 -7.30
CA PHE A 101 4.26 -5.54 -7.86
C PHE A 101 4.42 -5.28 -9.35
N MET A 102 5.64 -5.44 -9.82
CA MET A 102 5.98 -5.29 -11.23
C MET A 102 7.04 -6.31 -11.63
N GLU A 103 6.97 -6.75 -12.88
CA GLU A 103 8.01 -7.57 -13.48
C GLU A 103 8.78 -6.73 -14.48
N LEU A 104 10.08 -6.65 -14.28
CA LEU A 104 11.02 -5.97 -15.16
C LEU A 104 11.95 -7.00 -15.81
N MET A 105 12.67 -6.58 -16.84
CA MET A 105 13.70 -7.43 -17.43
C MET A 105 14.71 -7.86 -16.36
N PRO A 106 14.98 -9.16 -16.18
CA PRO A 106 15.97 -9.65 -15.23
C PRO A 106 17.34 -9.00 -15.44
N THR A 107 18.00 -8.71 -14.34
CA THR A 107 19.37 -8.20 -14.33
C THR A 107 20.25 -9.10 -13.47
N PHE A 108 21.56 -8.89 -13.50
CA PHE A 108 22.47 -9.66 -12.66
C PHE A 108 22.15 -9.51 -11.17
N SER A 109 21.82 -8.31 -10.71
CA SER A 109 21.45 -8.03 -9.31
C SER A 109 20.01 -8.46 -8.97
N HIS A 110 19.15 -8.59 -9.98
CA HIS A 110 17.73 -8.92 -9.82
C HIS A 110 17.33 -10.02 -10.81
N PRO A 111 17.78 -11.26 -10.60
CA PRO A 111 17.67 -12.32 -11.58
C PRO A 111 16.24 -12.79 -11.86
N THR A 112 15.30 -12.54 -10.97
CA THR A 112 13.88 -12.86 -11.17
C THR A 112 13.10 -11.78 -11.92
N GLY A 113 13.63 -10.55 -11.96
CA GLY A 113 12.90 -9.37 -12.47
C GLY A 113 11.76 -8.89 -11.58
N LYS A 114 11.42 -9.63 -10.50
CA LYS A 114 10.33 -9.24 -9.59
C LYS A 114 10.75 -8.08 -8.72
N ARG A 115 10.02 -6.99 -8.81
CA ARG A 115 10.21 -5.78 -8.00
C ARG A 115 8.89 -5.31 -7.41
N ALA A 116 8.98 -4.45 -6.40
CA ALA A 116 7.81 -3.85 -5.80
C ALA A 116 8.01 -2.33 -5.63
N HIS A 117 6.90 -1.60 -5.57
CA HIS A 117 6.90 -0.16 -5.31
C HIS A 117 5.92 0.17 -4.19
N LEU A 118 6.46 0.66 -3.08
CA LEU A 118 5.68 1.08 -1.91
C LEU A 118 5.08 2.45 -2.17
N MET A 119 3.79 2.59 -1.98
CA MET A 119 3.07 3.83 -2.20
C MET A 119 1.83 3.94 -1.31
N ASN A 120 1.10 5.04 -1.42
CA ASN A 120 -0.17 5.27 -0.71
C ASN A 120 -0.05 5.14 0.83
N VAL A 121 1.13 5.42 1.41
CA VAL A 121 1.32 5.35 2.86
C VAL A 121 0.75 6.60 3.51
N TYR A 122 -0.29 6.40 4.31
CA TYR A 122 -1.03 7.45 4.98
C TYR A 122 -1.35 7.07 6.42
N THR A 123 -1.32 8.03 7.31
CA THR A 123 -1.84 7.93 8.69
C THR A 123 -2.57 9.23 9.02
N ASN A 124 -3.81 9.10 9.49
CA ASN A 124 -4.63 10.22 9.94
C ASN A 124 -3.88 11.08 10.96
N GLY A 125 -4.01 12.41 10.86
CA GLY A 125 -3.26 13.38 11.65
C GLY A 125 -3.29 13.12 13.16
N ALA A 126 -4.47 12.75 13.68
CA ALA A 126 -4.67 12.46 15.11
C ALA A 126 -3.91 11.21 15.62
N TYR A 127 -3.53 10.30 14.70
CA TYR A 127 -2.86 9.02 14.99
C TYR A 127 -1.39 9.00 14.58
N ARG A 128 -0.84 10.12 14.13
CA ARG A 128 0.58 10.20 13.73
C ARG A 128 1.52 10.04 14.91
N ARG A 129 2.78 9.69 14.62
CA ARG A 129 3.88 9.54 15.60
C ARG A 129 3.70 8.40 16.62
N GLN A 130 2.79 7.48 16.35
CA GLN A 130 2.51 6.30 17.17
C GLN A 130 3.07 4.99 16.56
N GLY A 131 3.93 5.07 15.52
CA GLY A 131 4.54 3.89 14.89
C GLY A 131 3.65 3.21 13.83
N ILE A 132 2.42 3.68 13.60
CA ILE A 132 1.44 3.05 12.70
C ILE A 132 2.00 2.87 11.28
N ALA A 133 2.52 3.94 10.68
CA ALA A 133 3.11 3.86 9.34
C ALA A 133 4.31 2.91 9.27
N SER A 134 5.14 2.85 10.34
CA SER A 134 6.25 1.88 10.40
C SER A 134 5.73 0.44 10.38
N LYS A 135 4.71 0.14 11.20
CA LYS A 135 4.15 -1.21 11.27
C LYS A 135 3.55 -1.65 9.94
N MET A 136 2.73 -0.79 9.30
CA MET A 136 2.19 -1.08 7.96
C MET A 136 3.28 -1.28 6.93
N THR A 137 4.31 -0.42 6.92
CA THR A 137 5.46 -0.54 5.99
C THR A 137 6.20 -1.86 6.20
N THR A 138 6.46 -2.26 7.45
CA THR A 138 7.12 -3.54 7.75
C THR A 138 6.30 -4.72 7.22
N MET A 139 4.99 -4.76 7.46
CA MET A 139 4.11 -5.82 6.94
C MET A 139 4.14 -5.91 5.41
N LEU A 140 4.14 -4.76 4.72
CA LEU A 140 4.21 -4.72 3.26
C LEU A 140 5.58 -5.17 2.72
N ILE A 141 6.67 -4.83 3.41
CA ILE A 141 8.02 -5.30 3.08
C ILE A 141 8.11 -6.82 3.23
N GLU A 142 7.64 -7.37 4.34
CA GLU A 142 7.63 -8.81 4.60
C GLU A 142 6.85 -9.55 3.51
N GLU A 143 5.67 -9.06 3.17
CA GLU A 143 4.87 -9.66 2.11
C GLU A 143 5.52 -9.55 0.72
N ALA A 144 6.19 -8.43 0.42
CA ALA A 144 6.93 -8.30 -0.83
C ALA A 144 8.08 -9.32 -0.95
N TRP A 145 8.82 -9.53 0.13
CA TRP A 145 9.87 -10.56 0.15
C TRP A 145 9.28 -11.96 0.03
N ASN A 146 8.17 -12.25 0.69
CA ASN A 146 7.47 -13.54 0.59
C ASN A 146 7.00 -13.84 -0.86
N ARG A 147 6.62 -12.80 -1.62
CA ARG A 147 6.28 -12.92 -3.05
C ARG A 147 7.49 -12.98 -3.97
N GLY A 148 8.68 -12.92 -3.42
CA GLY A 148 9.94 -13.02 -4.16
C GLY A 148 10.37 -11.74 -4.87
N ALA A 149 9.89 -10.58 -4.44
CA ALA A 149 10.47 -9.31 -4.86
C ALA A 149 11.95 -9.28 -4.47
N THR A 150 12.79 -8.74 -5.33
CA THR A 150 14.24 -8.61 -5.08
C THR A 150 14.66 -7.18 -4.77
N GLU A 151 13.72 -6.24 -4.96
CA GLU A 151 13.90 -4.82 -4.67
C GLU A 151 12.54 -4.20 -4.33
N ILE A 152 12.54 -3.28 -3.39
CA ILE A 152 11.38 -2.42 -3.08
C ILE A 152 11.81 -0.96 -3.23
N SER A 153 11.15 -0.23 -4.11
CA SER A 153 11.35 1.21 -4.30
C SER A 153 10.20 2.02 -3.71
N LEU A 154 10.38 3.31 -3.52
CA LEU A 154 9.33 4.27 -3.15
C LEU A 154 9.74 5.70 -3.51
N ASP A 155 8.74 6.57 -3.66
CA ASP A 155 8.92 8.02 -3.75
C ASP A 155 8.62 8.65 -2.38
N ALA A 156 9.67 9.17 -1.73
CA ALA A 156 9.56 9.70 -0.39
C ALA A 156 9.37 11.22 -0.38
N THR A 157 8.33 11.70 0.31
CA THR A 157 8.28 13.11 0.70
C THR A 157 9.42 13.42 1.69
N LYS A 158 9.81 14.68 1.77
CA LYS A 158 10.86 15.13 2.72
C LYS A 158 10.54 14.70 4.16
N SER A 159 9.27 14.78 4.55
CA SER A 159 8.78 14.37 5.88
C SER A 159 8.70 12.84 6.07
N GLY A 160 8.55 12.08 5.00
CA GLY A 160 8.49 10.61 5.03
C GLY A 160 9.85 9.92 5.08
N LYS A 161 10.91 10.54 4.56
CA LYS A 161 12.26 9.93 4.52
C LYS A 161 12.74 9.34 5.85
N PRO A 162 12.54 9.99 7.03
CA PRO A 162 12.99 9.41 8.30
C PRO A 162 12.31 8.08 8.65
N LEU A 163 11.05 7.92 8.27
CA LEU A 163 10.32 6.66 8.44
C LEU A 163 10.96 5.55 7.61
N TYR A 164 11.14 5.79 6.32
CA TYR A 164 11.64 4.77 5.40
C TYR A 164 13.08 4.38 5.69
N ARG A 165 13.93 5.32 6.11
CA ARG A 165 15.30 5.00 6.57
C ARG A 165 15.29 4.07 7.78
N LYS A 166 14.35 4.23 8.73
CA LYS A 166 14.17 3.30 9.86
C LYS A 166 13.73 1.91 9.41
N CYS A 167 12.99 1.82 8.30
CA CYS A 167 12.60 0.54 7.69
C CYS A 167 13.69 -0.08 6.80
N GLY A 168 14.88 0.55 6.71
CA GLY A 168 16.01 0.03 5.96
C GLY A 168 16.17 0.56 4.54
N PHE A 169 15.31 1.46 4.07
CA PHE A 169 15.47 2.11 2.77
C PHE A 169 16.69 3.05 2.76
N LYS A 170 17.35 3.11 1.63
CA LYS A 170 18.48 4.01 1.37
C LYS A 170 18.11 4.94 0.22
N ASP A 171 18.68 6.15 0.23
CA ASP A 171 18.58 7.02 -0.95
C ASP A 171 19.31 6.35 -2.12
N SER A 172 18.74 6.42 -3.32
CA SER A 172 19.32 5.91 -4.56
C SER A 172 19.57 7.07 -5.51
N ASP A 173 20.77 7.15 -6.04
CA ASP A 173 21.17 8.15 -7.04
C ASP A 173 21.09 7.58 -8.48
N GLU A 174 20.65 6.32 -8.63
CA GLU A 174 20.63 5.61 -9.91
C GLU A 174 19.36 5.84 -10.73
N CYS A 175 18.33 6.45 -10.13
CA CYS A 175 17.05 6.64 -10.81
C CYS A 175 16.99 8.00 -11.52
N MET A 176 16.72 7.98 -12.83
CA MET A 176 16.41 9.17 -13.63
C MET A 176 14.97 9.10 -14.14
N VAL A 177 14.25 10.20 -14.11
CA VAL A 177 12.84 10.28 -14.51
C VAL A 177 12.67 11.26 -15.66
N LEU A 178 11.96 10.82 -16.70
CA LEU A 178 11.50 11.69 -17.80
C LEU A 178 9.96 11.77 -17.74
N VAL A 179 9.44 12.96 -17.52
CA VAL A 179 8.00 13.20 -17.46
C VAL A 179 7.53 13.83 -18.79
N ARG A 180 6.43 13.31 -19.34
CA ARG A 180 5.80 13.91 -20.52
C ARG A 180 5.25 15.29 -20.12
N LYS A 181 5.63 16.31 -20.87
CA LYS A 181 5.04 17.66 -20.76
C LYS A 181 3.64 17.62 -21.41
N ASN A 182 2.64 17.99 -20.68
CA ASN A 182 1.29 18.24 -21.20
C ASN A 182 1.24 19.59 -21.88
#